data_d85ee846d1f2c8c207a98fb1a471e6d1
#
_entry.id   d85ee846d1f2c8c207a98fb1a471e6d1
#
_cell.length_a   1.000
_cell.length_b   1.000
_cell.length_c   1.000
_cell.angle_alpha   90.00
_cell.angle_beta   90.00
_cell.angle_gamma   90.00
#
_symmetry.space_group_name_H-M   'P 1'
#
loop_
_entity.id
_entity.type
_entity.pdbx_description
1 polymer ?
#
loop_
_entity_poly.entity_id
_entity_poly.type
_entity_poly.pdbx_seq_one_letter_code
_entity_poly.pdbx_strand_id
1 'polypeptide(L)' 'MIGTMTQATKDRIAELERQKIDLNDQLETLGYSGNLVRMHKIEEEIYEVEDTIQKLIK' A
#
# COMPACT_ATOMS: atom_id res chain seq x y z
N MET A 1 1.14 -14.44 24.55
CA MET A 1 2.02 -13.34 24.23
C MET A 1 1.36 -12.40 23.24
N ILE A 2 1.18 -11.19 23.64
CA ILE A 2 0.61 -10.20 22.75
C ILE A 2 1.70 -9.59 21.89
N GLY A 3 1.28 -9.12 20.74
CA GLY A 3 2.20 -8.50 19.81
C GLY A 3 2.89 -9.45 18.86
N THR A 4 2.66 -10.74 19.02
CA THR A 4 3.25 -11.72 18.10
C THR A 4 2.31 -11.93 16.93
N MET A 5 2.76 -11.55 15.76
CA MET A 5 1.98 -11.76 14.54
C MET A 5 2.18 -13.19 14.04
N THR A 6 1.11 -13.76 13.48
CA THR A 6 1.21 -15.05 12.83
C THR A 6 2.00 -14.91 11.53
N GLN A 7 2.50 -16.03 11.02
CA GLN A 7 3.21 -16.01 9.74
C GLN A 7 2.30 -15.54 8.62
N ALA A 8 1.03 -15.94 8.65
CA ALA A 8 0.06 -15.50 7.65
C ALA A 8 -0.11 -13.98 7.66
N THR A 9 -0.15 -13.38 8.85
CA THR A 9 -0.25 -11.92 8.96
C THR A 9 0.99 -11.23 8.44
N LYS A 10 2.17 -11.76 8.78
CA LYS A 10 3.43 -11.21 8.28
C LYS A 10 3.49 -11.27 6.76
N ASP A 11 3.08 -12.38 6.18
CA ASP A 11 3.06 -12.56 4.73
C ASP A 11 2.09 -11.58 4.08
N ARG A 12 0.94 -11.38 4.71
CA ARG A 12 -0.05 -10.43 4.20
C ARG A 12 0.50 -9.00 4.20
N ILE A 13 1.14 -8.61 5.29
CA ILE A 13 1.74 -7.28 5.40
C ILE A 13 2.83 -7.10 4.33
N ALA A 14 3.68 -8.10 4.14
CA ALA A 14 4.72 -8.03 3.13
C ALA A 14 4.14 -7.85 1.72
N GLU A 15 3.05 -8.55 1.43
CA GLU A 15 2.37 -8.41 0.15
C GLU A 15 1.79 -7.03 -0.03
N LEU A 16 1.15 -6.49 1.02
CA LEU A 16 0.58 -5.15 0.97
C LEU A 16 1.67 -4.09 0.80
N GLU A 17 2.80 -4.27 1.44
CA GLU A 17 3.92 -3.35 1.28
C GLU A 17 4.46 -3.36 -0.15
N ARG A 18 4.50 -4.53 -0.79
CA ARG A 18 4.87 -4.62 -2.20
C ARG A 18 3.89 -3.89 -3.08
N GLN A 19 2.59 -4.04 -2.80
CA GLN A 19 1.56 -3.32 -3.53
C GLN A 19 1.75 -1.81 -3.40
N LYS A 20 2.09 -1.36 -2.20
CA LYS A 20 2.31 0.04 -1.95
C LYS A 20 3.50 0.57 -2.77
N ILE A 21 4.59 -0.19 -2.81
CA ILE A 21 5.76 0.19 -3.59
C ILE A 21 5.41 0.27 -5.07
N ASP A 22 4.68 -0.71 -5.57
CA ASP A 22 4.26 -0.74 -6.97
C ASP A 22 3.36 0.46 -7.31
N LEU A 23 2.42 0.78 -6.41
CA LEU A 23 1.54 1.91 -6.60
C LEU A 23 2.32 3.23 -6.59
N ASN A 24 3.30 3.37 -5.70
CA ASN A 24 4.15 4.54 -5.68
C ASN A 24 4.94 4.69 -6.98
N ASP A 25 5.41 3.58 -7.52
CA ASP A 25 6.14 3.59 -8.78
C ASP A 25 5.23 4.05 -9.93
N GLN A 26 4.00 3.54 -9.96
CA GLN A 26 3.01 3.96 -10.95
C GLN A 26 2.70 5.45 -10.81
N LEU A 27 2.58 5.93 -9.58
CA LEU A 27 2.29 7.32 -9.31
C LEU A 27 3.41 8.21 -9.84
N GLU A 28 4.64 7.83 -9.63
CA GLU A 28 5.78 8.57 -10.14
C GLU A 28 5.77 8.64 -11.67
N THR A 29 5.48 7.51 -12.31
CA THR A 29 5.38 7.45 -13.76
C THR A 29 4.28 8.34 -14.29
N LEU A 30 3.12 8.34 -13.64
CA LEU A 30 1.99 9.18 -14.02
C LEU A 30 2.29 10.66 -13.79
N GLY A 31 3.12 10.96 -12.82
CA GLY A 31 3.56 12.35 -12.58
C GLY A 31 4.26 12.93 -13.80
N TYR A 32 5.03 12.13 -14.50
CA TYR A 32 5.70 12.56 -15.72
C TYR A 32 4.72 12.76 -16.87
N SER A 33 3.63 11.98 -16.89
CA SER A 33 2.63 12.10 -17.95
C SER A 33 1.60 13.20 -17.68
N GLY A 34 1.52 13.68 -16.45
CA GLY A 34 0.57 14.71 -16.06
C GLY A 34 -0.86 14.27 -15.92
N ASN A 35 -1.10 12.97 -15.77
CA ASN A 35 -2.45 12.43 -15.62
C ASN A 35 -2.91 12.53 -14.17
N LEU A 36 -3.46 13.69 -13.81
CA LEU A 36 -3.84 13.98 -12.43
C LEU A 36 -4.99 13.10 -11.92
N VAL A 37 -5.92 12.74 -12.78
CA VAL A 37 -7.06 11.92 -12.38
C VAL A 37 -6.57 10.54 -11.93
N ARG A 38 -5.69 9.93 -12.69
CA ARG A 38 -5.14 8.64 -12.33
C ARG A 38 -4.25 8.71 -11.10
N MET A 39 -3.51 9.81 -10.97
CA MET A 39 -2.68 10.03 -9.79
C MET A 39 -3.51 10.03 -8.53
N HIS A 40 -4.63 10.75 -8.52
CA HIS A 40 -5.53 10.79 -7.38
C HIS A 40 -6.06 9.41 -7.03
N LYS A 41 -6.44 8.65 -8.04
CA LYS A 41 -6.96 7.31 -7.82
C LYS A 41 -5.91 6.39 -7.19
N ILE A 42 -4.68 6.48 -7.67
CA ILE A 42 -3.60 5.67 -7.12
C ILE A 42 -3.26 6.10 -5.70
N GLU A 43 -3.29 7.40 -5.42
CA GLU A 43 -3.08 7.89 -4.06
C GLU A 43 -4.12 7.32 -3.09
N GLU A 44 -5.38 7.25 -3.51
CA GLU A 44 -6.43 6.64 -2.70
C GLU A 44 -6.15 5.18 -2.43
N GLU A 45 -5.69 4.46 -3.44
CA GLU A 45 -5.34 3.04 -3.27
C GLU A 45 -4.18 2.87 -2.29
N ILE A 46 -3.20 3.76 -2.34
CA ILE A 46 -2.08 3.73 -1.41
C ILE A 46 -2.57 3.92 0.02
N TYR A 47 -3.47 4.87 0.25
CA TYR A 47 -4.04 5.11 1.56
C TYR A 47 -4.81 3.90 2.07
N GLU A 48 -5.55 3.23 1.19
CA GLU A 48 -6.30 2.03 1.57
C GLU A 48 -5.35 0.90 1.97
N VAL A 49 -4.27 0.73 1.24
CA VAL A 49 -3.28 -0.29 1.56
C VAL A 49 -2.63 0.02 2.91
N GLU A 50 -2.25 1.28 3.13
CA GLU A 50 -1.66 1.69 4.41
C GLU A 50 -2.62 1.47 5.57
N ASP A 51 -3.90 1.81 5.38
CA ASP A 51 -4.91 1.61 6.40
C ASP A 51 -5.07 0.14 6.75
N THR A 52 -5.07 -0.71 5.74
CA THR A 52 -5.17 -2.16 5.93
C THR A 52 -3.96 -2.68 6.71
N ILE A 53 -2.77 -2.20 6.38
CA ILE A 53 -1.55 -2.59 7.10
C ILE A 53 -1.67 -2.18 8.57
N GLN A 54 -2.12 -0.97 8.84
CA GLN A 54 -2.26 -0.48 10.22
C GLN A 54 -3.26 -1.33 11.01
N LYS A 55 -4.34 -1.75 10.37
CA LYS A 55 -5.32 -2.62 11.03
C LYS A 55 -4.75 -3.98 11.36
N LEU A 56 -3.88 -4.50 10.51
CA LEU A 56 -3.26 -5.80 10.74
C LEU A 56 -2.20 -5.73 11.86
N ILE A 57 -1.57 -4.59 12.01
CA ILE A 57 -0.55 -4.41 13.05
C ILE A 57 -1.19 -4.27 14.42
N LYS A 58 -2.35 -3.67 14.51
CA LYS A 58 -3.08 -3.54 15.77
C LYS A 58 -3.67 -4.89 16.17
#